data_b9cf1b71bb51f4970840b88e9bef520a
#
_entry.id   b9cf1b71bb51f4970840b88e9bef520a
#
_cell.length_a   1.000
_cell.length_b   1.000
_cell.length_c   1.000
_cell.angle_alpha   90.00
_cell.angle_beta   90.00
_cell.angle_gamma   90.00
#
_symmetry.space_group_name_H-M   'P 1'
#
loop_
_entity.id
_entity.type
_entity.pdbx_description
1 polymer ?
#
loop_
_entity_poly.entity_id
_entity_poly.type
_entity_poly.pdbx_seq_one_letter_code
_entity_poly.pdbx_strand_id
1 'polypeptide(L)'
;MRSKHCLNYHDFRELARRRLPGPIFNYIDGAADDETTYRRNTAAFEECDLLPNVLRGVEHVDLSVVVMEQKLQVPFYFLQALRGISFADRRS
;
A
#
# COMPACT_ATOMS: atom_id res chain seq x y z
N MET A 1 1.25 -18.91 6.08
CA MET A 1 0.44 -18.16 5.11
C MET A 1 1.37 -17.63 4.03
N ARG A 2 1.05 -17.87 2.79
CA ARG A 2 1.83 -17.34 1.64
C ARG A 2 1.17 -16.06 1.15
N SER A 3 1.95 -15.15 0.58
CA SER A 3 1.45 -13.89 0.02
C SER A 3 0.35 -14.07 -1.05
N LYS A 4 0.35 -15.22 -1.73
CA LYS A 4 -0.68 -15.59 -2.72
C LYS A 4 -2.10 -15.74 -2.14
N HIS A 5 -2.23 -15.84 -0.83
CA HIS A 5 -3.52 -15.97 -0.14
C HIS A 5 -3.98 -14.66 0.51
N CYS A 6 -3.20 -13.59 0.36
CA CYS A 6 -3.56 -12.28 0.86
C CYS A 6 -4.45 -11.58 -0.16
N LEU A 7 -5.70 -11.28 0.21
CA LEU A 7 -6.69 -10.64 -0.64
C LEU A 7 -6.84 -9.15 -0.37
N ASN A 8 -6.44 -8.71 0.82
CA ASN A 8 -6.58 -7.34 1.26
C ASN A 8 -5.40 -6.88 2.13
N TYR A 9 -5.40 -5.62 2.50
CA TYR A 9 -4.39 -5.03 3.36
C TYR A 9 -4.25 -5.75 4.71
N HIS A 10 -5.34 -6.15 5.33
CA HIS A 10 -5.32 -6.82 6.65
C HIS A 10 -4.62 -8.17 6.59
N ASP A 11 -4.78 -8.91 5.50
CA ASP A 11 -4.10 -10.18 5.29
C ASP A 11 -2.59 -9.98 5.17
N PHE A 12 -2.16 -8.97 4.41
CA PHE A 12 -0.73 -8.61 4.30
C PHE A 12 -0.14 -8.15 5.63
N ARG A 13 -0.88 -7.35 6.40
CA ARG A 13 -0.47 -6.90 7.73
C ARG A 13 -0.26 -8.07 8.68
N GLU A 14 -1.20 -9.02 8.72
CA GLU A 14 -1.09 -10.22 9.54
C GLU A 14 0.07 -11.12 9.11
N LEU A 15 0.30 -11.25 7.81
CA LEU A 15 1.45 -11.97 7.29
C LEU A 15 2.77 -11.31 7.69
N ALA A 16 2.86 -10.00 7.63
CA ALA A 16 4.02 -9.23 8.07
C ALA A 16 4.26 -9.41 9.58
N ARG A 17 3.21 -9.36 10.39
CA ARG A 17 3.29 -9.59 11.83
C ARG A 17 3.91 -10.94 12.20
N ARG A 18 3.61 -11.96 11.41
CA ARG A 18 4.14 -13.33 11.63
C ARG A 18 5.57 -13.51 11.12
N ARG A 19 6.01 -12.70 10.17
CA ARG A 19 7.32 -12.85 9.53
C ARG A 19 8.39 -11.90 10.05
N LEU A 20 8.01 -10.74 10.53
CA LEU A 20 8.93 -9.73 11.02
C LEU A 20 9.21 -9.92 12.51
N PRO A 21 10.42 -9.63 12.97
CA PRO A 21 10.71 -9.51 14.39
C PRO A 21 9.78 -8.46 15.03
N GLY A 22 9.27 -8.75 16.25
CA GLY A 22 8.30 -7.91 16.93
C GLY A 22 8.65 -6.43 16.99
N PRO A 23 9.87 -6.02 17.40
CA PRO A 23 10.26 -4.62 17.45
C PRO A 23 10.21 -3.92 16.09
N ILE A 24 10.59 -4.60 15.00
CA ILE A 24 10.54 -4.06 13.65
C ILE A 24 9.10 -3.90 13.19
N PHE A 25 8.28 -4.92 13.41
CA PHE A 25 6.86 -4.85 13.08
C PHE A 25 6.17 -3.70 13.82
N ASN A 26 6.38 -3.59 15.13
CA ASN A 26 5.77 -2.55 15.95
C ASN A 26 6.18 -1.14 15.51
N TYR A 27 7.43 -0.97 15.08
CA TYR A 27 7.91 0.30 14.56
C TYR A 27 7.22 0.69 13.25
N ILE A 28 7.04 -0.25 12.33
CA ILE A 28 6.40 0.00 11.04
C ILE A 28 4.88 0.16 11.18
N ASP A 29 4.26 -0.66 12.02
CA ASP A 29 2.81 -0.74 12.19
C ASP A 29 2.26 0.37 13.10
N GLY A 30 3.07 0.90 13.99
CA GLY A 30 2.70 1.94 14.93
C GLY A 30 2.59 3.33 14.30
N ALA A 31 1.87 4.20 14.96
CA ALA A 31 1.72 5.60 14.59
C ALA A 31 1.86 6.52 15.82
N ALA A 32 1.87 7.83 15.59
CA ALA A 32 2.09 8.81 16.63
C ALA A 32 0.87 8.98 17.55
N ASP A 33 1.14 9.18 18.83
CA ASP A 33 0.16 9.48 19.87
C ASP A 33 -1.05 8.53 19.89
N ASP A 34 -2.25 9.06 19.83
CA ASP A 34 -3.50 8.30 19.86
C ASP A 34 -3.86 7.60 18.54
N GLU A 35 -2.96 7.64 17.55
CA GLU A 35 -3.14 7.01 16.23
C GLU A 35 -4.39 7.48 15.46
N THR A 36 -4.85 8.69 15.71
CA THR A 36 -6.07 9.24 15.08
C THR A 36 -5.96 9.31 13.57
N THR A 37 -4.84 9.83 13.07
CA THR A 37 -4.58 9.93 11.63
C THR A 37 -4.43 8.55 11.00
N TYR A 38 -3.78 7.63 11.69
CA TYR A 38 -3.64 6.25 11.25
C TYR A 38 -5.01 5.57 11.04
N ARG A 39 -5.91 5.69 12.03
CA ARG A 39 -7.27 5.14 11.90
C ARG A 39 -8.07 5.82 10.79
N ARG A 40 -7.95 7.14 10.66
CA ARG A 40 -8.62 7.91 9.60
C ARG A 40 -8.15 7.51 8.21
N ASN A 41 -6.87 7.23 8.01
CA ASN A 41 -6.35 6.77 6.73
C ASN A 41 -7.01 5.48 6.25
N THR A 42 -7.36 4.58 7.14
CA THR A 42 -8.10 3.36 6.78
C THR A 42 -9.58 3.63 6.59
N ALA A 43 -10.20 4.35 7.52
CA ALA A 43 -11.64 4.63 7.50
C ALA A 43 -12.07 5.47 6.27
N ALA A 44 -11.22 6.36 5.78
CA ALA A 44 -11.52 7.17 4.60
C ALA A 44 -11.80 6.34 3.34
N PHE A 45 -11.20 5.17 3.20
CA PHE A 45 -11.49 4.28 2.07
C PHE A 45 -12.88 3.64 2.18
N GLU A 46 -13.41 3.46 3.39
CA GLU A 46 -14.76 2.93 3.61
C GLU A 46 -15.86 3.95 3.25
N GLU A 47 -15.51 5.23 3.19
CA GLU A 47 -16.40 6.30 2.79
C GLU A 47 -16.47 6.49 1.26
N CYS A 48 -15.63 5.79 0.51
CA CYS A 48 -15.54 5.90 -0.95
C CYS A 48 -16.15 4.68 -1.63
N ASP A 49 -17.20 4.90 -2.38
CA ASP A 49 -17.81 3.86 -3.21
C ASP A 49 -17.27 3.92 -4.65
N LEU A 50 -16.95 2.75 -5.20
CA LEU A 50 -16.61 2.60 -6.60
C LEU A 50 -17.86 2.22 -7.39
N LEU A 51 -18.33 3.12 -8.25
CA LEU A 51 -19.45 2.86 -9.13
C LEU A 51 -18.93 2.31 -10.47
N PRO A 52 -19.05 1.00 -10.74
CA PRO A 52 -18.60 0.43 -11.98
C PRO A 52 -19.53 0.82 -13.14
N ASN A 53 -18.93 1.21 -14.25
CA ASN A 53 -19.64 1.33 -15.50
C ASN A 53 -19.67 -0.04 -16.20
N VAL A 54 -20.83 -0.61 -16.38
CA VAL A 54 -21.01 -1.90 -17.04
C VAL A 54 -21.15 -1.76 -18.57
N LEU A 55 -20.81 -2.80 -19.29
CA LEU A 55 -20.96 -2.90 -20.77
C LEU A 55 -20.18 -1.82 -21.54
N ARG A 56 -19.03 -1.39 -21.06
CA ARG A 56 -18.19 -0.36 -21.72
C ARG A 56 -17.24 -0.92 -22.75
N GLY A 57 -17.05 -2.24 -22.84
CA GLY A 57 -16.14 -2.88 -23.79
C GLY A 57 -14.70 -2.38 -23.69
N VAL A 58 -14.19 -2.20 -22.47
CA VAL A 58 -12.83 -1.71 -22.24
C VAL A 58 -11.85 -2.84 -22.47
N GLU A 59 -11.12 -2.78 -23.60
CA GLU A 59 -10.08 -3.76 -23.94
C GLU A 59 -8.72 -3.35 -23.35
N HIS A 60 -8.45 -2.05 -23.29
CA HIS A 60 -7.20 -1.50 -22.77
C HIS A 60 -7.45 -0.46 -21.69
N VAL A 61 -6.72 -0.58 -20.59
CA VAL A 61 -6.70 0.41 -19.51
C VAL A 61 -5.36 1.14 -19.52
N ASP A 62 -5.37 2.44 -19.79
CA ASP A 62 -4.20 3.30 -19.69
C ASP A 62 -4.31 4.19 -18.44
N LEU A 63 -3.46 3.90 -17.45
CA LEU A 63 -3.35 4.65 -16.21
C LEU A 63 -2.21 5.66 -16.22
N SER A 64 -1.54 5.84 -17.37
CA SER A 64 -0.38 6.71 -17.47
C SER A 64 -0.75 8.18 -17.27
N VAL A 65 0.09 8.90 -16.53
CA VAL A 65 -0.03 10.34 -16.29
C VAL A 65 1.34 11.01 -16.43
N VAL A 66 1.33 12.29 -16.75
CA VAL A 66 2.54 13.11 -16.75
C VAL A 66 2.49 14.07 -15.57
N VAL A 67 3.47 13.96 -14.68
CA VAL A 67 3.61 14.82 -13.52
C VAL A 67 5.02 15.42 -13.51
N MET A 68 5.15 16.73 -13.44
CA MET A 68 6.43 17.45 -13.48
C MET A 68 7.35 16.93 -14.61
N GLU A 69 6.82 16.85 -15.82
CA GLU A 69 7.51 16.37 -17.03
C GLU A 69 7.96 14.90 -16.99
N GLN A 70 7.58 14.17 -15.94
CA GLN A 70 7.84 12.74 -15.81
C GLN A 70 6.59 11.92 -16.14
N LYS A 71 6.74 10.96 -17.05
CA LYS A 71 5.66 10.01 -17.36
C LYS A 71 5.65 8.88 -16.36
N LEU A 72 4.53 8.76 -15.64
CA LEU A 72 4.25 7.66 -14.74
C LEU A 72 3.30 6.67 -15.43
N GLN A 73 3.56 5.38 -15.26
CA GLN A 73 2.67 4.32 -15.78
C GLN A 73 1.37 4.20 -14.99
N VAL A 74 1.40 4.61 -13.71
CA VAL A 74 0.24 4.68 -12.81
C VAL A 74 0.29 5.97 -12.00
N PRO A 75 -0.86 6.57 -11.64
CA PRO A 75 -0.91 7.88 -11.00
C PRO A 75 -0.63 7.84 -9.49
N PHE A 76 0.37 7.10 -9.06
CA PHE A 76 0.81 7.11 -7.67
C PHE A 76 2.30 6.82 -7.53
N TYR A 77 2.85 7.21 -6.40
CA TYR A 77 4.23 6.93 -6.04
C TYR A 77 4.33 6.59 -4.55
N PHE A 78 5.37 5.86 -4.18
CA PHE A 78 5.67 5.60 -2.78
C PHE A 78 6.61 6.66 -2.23
N LEU A 79 6.16 7.36 -1.19
CA LEU A 79 7.03 8.23 -0.41
C LEU A 79 7.75 7.39 0.64
N GLN A 80 9.06 7.22 0.47
CA GLN A 80 9.87 6.51 1.46
C GLN A 80 10.28 7.50 2.57
N ALA A 81 9.60 7.45 3.70
CA ALA A 81 9.91 8.27 4.86
C ALA A 81 11.08 7.72 5.70
N LEU A 82 11.47 6.49 5.51
CA LEU A 82 12.52 5.79 6.23
C LEU A 82 13.85 5.82 5.45
N ARG A 83 14.66 6.85 5.68
CA ARG A 83 16.08 6.80 5.35
C ARG A 83 16.79 5.95 6.40
N GLY A 84 17.22 4.74 6.03
CA GLY A 84 18.15 3.97 6.85
C GLY A 84 17.82 2.51 7.09
N ILE A 85 16.63 2.03 6.78
CA ILE A 85 16.40 0.58 6.69
C ILE A 85 16.43 0.22 5.22
N SER A 86 17.63 0.09 4.69
CA SER A 86 17.83 -0.60 3.43
C SER A 86 17.51 -2.07 3.68
N PHE A 87 16.33 -2.50 3.32
CA PHE A 87 16.12 -3.91 3.02
C PHE A 87 16.87 -4.17 1.71
N ALA A 88 18.20 -4.22 1.81
CA ALA A 88 19.02 -4.63 0.70
C ALA A 88 18.51 -6.01 0.29
N ASP A 89 18.02 -6.06 -0.93
CA ASP A 89 17.78 -7.30 -1.64
C ASP A 89 19.07 -8.14 -1.60
N ARG A 90 19.15 -9.05 -0.65
CA ARG A 90 20.14 -10.11 -0.67
C ARG A 90 19.58 -11.23 -1.52
N ARG A 91 19.55 -11.00 -2.82
CA ARG A 91 19.53 -12.05 -3.82
C ARG A 91 20.80 -11.93 -4.64
N SER A 92 21.80 -12.54 -4.18
CA SER A 92 22.86 -13.11 -5.01
C SER A 92 22.94 -14.59 -4.74
#